data_28e5d2508894dc0bb7a32a4a3d0e03d6
#
_entry.id   28e5d2508894dc0bb7a32a4a3d0e03d6
#
_cell.length_a   1.000
_cell.length_b   1.000
_cell.length_c   1.000
_cell.angle_alpha   90.00
_cell.angle_beta   90.00
_cell.angle_gamma   90.00
#
_symmetry.space_group_name_H-M   'P 1'
#
loop_
_entity.id
_entity.type
_entity.pdbx_description
1 polymer ?
#
loop_
_entity_poly.entity_id
_entity_poly.type
_entity_poly.pdbx_seq_one_letter_code
_entity_poly.pdbx_strand_id
1 'polypeptide(L)'
;MSLPEIVQSSLDDESVAARVGLGGEDLLLVTPTRTLVYRAEGLLSDEAVEEFPHDAEHVGVSEGRRKAKVTLDYGLDGERTFSVPTKQLDQVLHPVLAGVFNARGITDPGETVKQTFRFSELTIVVTSDRLVRHIGAPVWDEEYEEYHYDDVTDLDFEEGSVATSVVITVDGRQERFKTPNDQARAVREALVGAVCTYHGVDDLDELRAAAARTEAEDDDADEVEGDGTVSFGDGPDPLDTSGVDGDVEASGEGDAERATAETARPRNRDRDVPADDRPGGFGDSGFESVGVVDDDAVAEELAALRKLVEAQNERLERQERTIQQLIEELRQGR
;
A
#
# COMPACT_ATOMS: atom_id res chain seq x y z
N MET A 1 -8.61 -16.53 -32.02
CA MET A 1 -10.05 -16.24 -31.85
C MET A 1 -10.23 -14.77 -32.17
N SER A 2 -11.16 -14.46 -33.07
CA SER A 2 -11.55 -13.05 -33.36
C SER A 2 -12.30 -12.48 -32.17
N LEU A 3 -12.18 -11.17 -31.96
CA LEU A 3 -12.98 -10.46 -30.96
C LEU A 3 -14.43 -10.36 -31.45
N PRO A 4 -15.42 -10.36 -30.53
CA PRO A 4 -16.81 -10.07 -30.84
C PRO A 4 -16.97 -8.71 -31.56
N GLU A 5 -17.98 -8.57 -32.44
CA GLU A 5 -18.17 -7.33 -33.21
C GLU A 5 -18.45 -6.12 -32.31
N ILE A 6 -19.20 -6.30 -31.23
CA ILE A 6 -19.49 -5.25 -30.26
C ILE A 6 -18.20 -4.74 -29.59
N VAL A 7 -17.26 -5.65 -29.25
CA VAL A 7 -15.96 -5.29 -28.70
C VAL A 7 -15.12 -4.53 -29.72
N GLN A 8 -15.09 -5.00 -30.98
CA GLN A 8 -14.36 -4.30 -32.06
C GLN A 8 -14.89 -2.87 -32.27
N SER A 9 -16.21 -2.69 -32.16
CA SER A 9 -16.82 -1.37 -32.23
C SER A 9 -16.50 -0.45 -31.08
N SER A 10 -16.28 -1.03 -29.88
CA SER A 10 -15.92 -0.27 -28.66
C SER A 10 -14.44 0.02 -28.54
N LEU A 11 -13.58 -0.53 -29.42
CA LEU A 11 -12.13 -0.26 -29.37
C LEU A 11 -11.73 1.11 -29.90
N ASP A 12 -12.59 1.74 -30.77
CA ASP A 12 -12.34 3.08 -31.34
C ASP A 12 -10.90 3.25 -31.89
N ASP A 13 -10.41 2.26 -32.64
CA ASP A 13 -9.03 2.18 -33.19
C ASP A 13 -7.92 1.95 -32.16
N GLU A 14 -8.22 1.77 -30.86
CA GLU A 14 -7.22 1.41 -29.86
C GLU A 14 -6.76 -0.03 -30.00
N SER A 15 -5.47 -0.26 -29.73
CA SER A 15 -4.91 -1.61 -29.68
C SER A 15 -5.17 -2.26 -28.32
N VAL A 16 -5.45 -3.57 -28.31
CA VAL A 16 -5.57 -4.34 -27.08
C VAL A 16 -4.18 -4.66 -26.53
N ALA A 17 -3.85 -4.10 -25.37
CA ALA A 17 -2.60 -4.33 -24.67
C ALA A 17 -2.63 -5.66 -23.87
N ALA A 18 -3.77 -6.00 -23.27
CA ALA A 18 -3.94 -7.25 -22.55
C ALA A 18 -5.36 -7.83 -22.69
N ARG A 19 -5.45 -9.16 -22.59
CA ARG A 19 -6.72 -9.90 -22.65
C ARG A 19 -6.78 -10.95 -21.56
N VAL A 20 -7.83 -10.93 -20.75
CA VAL A 20 -8.08 -11.89 -19.67
C VAL A 20 -9.44 -12.55 -19.87
N GLY A 21 -9.49 -13.90 -19.85
CA GLY A 21 -10.76 -14.63 -19.86
C GLY A 21 -11.40 -14.62 -18.49
N LEU A 22 -12.68 -14.22 -18.40
CA LEU A 22 -13.41 -14.17 -17.14
C LEU A 22 -14.27 -15.43 -16.88
N GLY A 23 -14.22 -16.37 -17.82
CA GLY A 23 -14.99 -17.63 -17.80
C GLY A 23 -16.12 -17.61 -18.82
N GLY A 24 -16.41 -18.80 -19.41
CA GLY A 24 -17.27 -18.88 -20.57
C GLY A 24 -16.70 -18.10 -21.75
N GLU A 25 -17.49 -17.20 -22.31
CA GLU A 25 -17.10 -16.29 -23.40
C GLU A 25 -16.85 -14.86 -22.91
N ASP A 26 -16.99 -14.58 -21.60
CA ASP A 26 -16.72 -13.28 -20.99
C ASP A 26 -15.23 -12.93 -21.06
N LEU A 27 -14.92 -11.68 -21.37
CA LEU A 27 -13.54 -11.21 -21.55
C LEU A 27 -13.33 -9.86 -20.84
N LEU A 28 -12.12 -9.67 -20.37
CA LEU A 28 -11.63 -8.35 -20.02
C LEU A 28 -10.49 -8.01 -20.98
N LEU A 29 -10.53 -6.80 -21.51
CA LEU A 29 -9.54 -6.28 -22.44
C LEU A 29 -9.03 -4.96 -21.87
N VAL A 30 -7.74 -4.79 -21.91
CA VAL A 30 -7.08 -3.55 -21.49
C VAL A 30 -6.50 -2.89 -22.72
N THR A 31 -6.84 -1.63 -22.91
CA THR A 31 -6.30 -0.75 -23.94
C THR A 31 -5.39 0.31 -23.29
N PRO A 32 -4.71 1.16 -23.99
CA PRO A 32 -3.92 2.23 -23.39
C PRO A 32 -4.70 3.20 -22.50
N THR A 33 -6.00 3.43 -22.77
CA THR A 33 -6.78 4.45 -22.05
C THR A 33 -7.87 3.90 -21.17
N ARG A 34 -8.30 2.65 -21.37
CA ARG A 34 -9.45 2.06 -20.64
C ARG A 34 -9.40 0.54 -20.55
N THR A 35 -10.15 0.00 -19.63
CA THR A 35 -10.49 -1.42 -19.53
C THR A 35 -11.88 -1.65 -20.08
N LEU A 36 -12.06 -2.63 -20.97
CA LEU A 36 -13.33 -3.07 -21.49
C LEU A 36 -13.72 -4.40 -20.86
N VAL A 37 -14.90 -4.49 -20.28
CA VAL A 37 -15.46 -5.73 -19.74
C VAL A 37 -16.58 -6.21 -20.63
N TYR A 38 -16.29 -7.23 -21.42
CA TYR A 38 -17.25 -7.88 -22.30
C TYR A 38 -17.99 -8.99 -21.57
N ARG A 39 -19.31 -8.96 -21.63
CA ARG A 39 -20.21 -10.01 -21.18
C ARG A 39 -20.91 -10.61 -22.39
N ALA A 40 -20.72 -11.91 -22.58
CA ALA A 40 -21.36 -12.64 -23.65
C ALA A 40 -22.87 -12.76 -23.41
N GLU A 41 -23.61 -12.97 -24.48
CA GLU A 41 -25.05 -13.24 -24.41
C GLU A 41 -25.34 -14.44 -23.49
N GLY A 42 -26.24 -14.24 -22.54
CA GLY A 42 -26.71 -15.26 -21.61
C GLY A 42 -28.16 -15.63 -21.84
N LEU A 43 -28.70 -16.58 -21.07
CA LEU A 43 -30.09 -16.99 -21.15
C LEU A 43 -31.12 -15.86 -20.86
N LEU A 44 -30.68 -14.83 -20.11
CA LEU A 44 -31.54 -13.72 -19.64
C LEU A 44 -30.88 -12.35 -19.82
N SER A 45 -29.72 -12.27 -20.45
CA SER A 45 -28.97 -11.03 -20.66
C SER A 45 -28.46 -10.94 -22.10
N ASP A 46 -28.55 -9.77 -22.66
CA ASP A 46 -27.97 -9.47 -23.96
C ASP A 46 -26.44 -9.30 -23.83
N GLU A 47 -25.75 -9.42 -24.96
CA GLU A 47 -24.35 -9.10 -25.10
C GLU A 47 -24.08 -7.63 -24.73
N ALA A 48 -23.04 -7.36 -23.92
CA ALA A 48 -22.72 -6.03 -23.45
C ALA A 48 -21.22 -5.80 -23.28
N VAL A 49 -20.81 -4.54 -23.49
CA VAL A 49 -19.47 -4.06 -23.17
C VAL A 49 -19.61 -2.90 -22.20
N GLU A 50 -18.90 -2.98 -21.09
CA GLU A 50 -18.77 -1.90 -20.11
C GLU A 50 -17.33 -1.35 -20.18
N GLU A 51 -17.21 -0.03 -20.12
CA GLU A 51 -15.94 0.67 -20.27
C GLU A 51 -15.53 1.29 -18.93
N PHE A 52 -14.25 1.19 -18.60
CA PHE A 52 -13.66 1.70 -17.36
C PHE A 52 -12.39 2.48 -17.73
N PRO A 53 -12.44 3.82 -17.82
CA PRO A 53 -11.27 4.66 -18.08
C PRO A 53 -10.16 4.43 -17.05
N HIS A 54 -8.91 4.68 -17.44
CA HIS A 54 -7.75 4.44 -16.57
C HIS A 54 -7.33 5.66 -15.72
N ASP A 55 -8.01 6.79 -15.85
CA ASP A 55 -7.77 8.02 -15.08
C ASP A 55 -8.32 7.98 -13.65
N ALA A 56 -8.53 6.78 -13.11
CA ALA A 56 -9.00 6.57 -11.74
C ALA A 56 -7.99 7.07 -10.70
N GLU A 57 -8.51 7.67 -9.61
CA GLU A 57 -7.74 8.14 -8.45
C GLU A 57 -7.47 7.02 -7.45
N HIS A 58 -8.39 6.03 -7.35
CA HIS A 58 -8.22 4.87 -6.50
C HIS A 58 -8.65 3.58 -7.20
N VAL A 59 -8.00 2.48 -6.86
CA VAL A 59 -8.38 1.14 -7.28
C VAL A 59 -8.63 0.28 -6.06
N GLY A 60 -9.89 -0.09 -5.84
CA GLY A 60 -10.33 -0.92 -4.73
C GLY A 60 -10.67 -2.34 -5.16
N VAL A 61 -10.54 -3.29 -4.24
CA VAL A 61 -10.95 -4.68 -4.43
C VAL A 61 -11.74 -5.18 -3.23
N SER A 62 -12.87 -5.80 -3.50
CA SER A 62 -13.64 -6.53 -2.50
C SER A 62 -13.79 -7.98 -2.93
N GLU A 63 -13.18 -8.89 -2.18
CA GLU A 63 -13.18 -10.30 -2.50
C GLU A 63 -14.35 -11.04 -1.86
N GLY A 64 -15.12 -11.74 -2.70
CA GLY A 64 -16.11 -12.70 -2.28
C GLY A 64 -15.66 -14.12 -2.58
N ARG A 65 -16.40 -15.12 -2.11
CA ARG A 65 -16.06 -16.53 -2.28
C ARG A 65 -15.91 -16.98 -3.74
N ARG A 66 -16.67 -16.41 -4.67
CA ARG A 66 -16.71 -16.80 -6.10
C ARG A 66 -16.38 -15.65 -7.03
N LYS A 67 -16.72 -14.44 -6.64
CA LYS A 67 -16.52 -13.21 -7.42
C LYS A 67 -15.85 -12.17 -6.56
N ALA A 68 -14.91 -11.48 -7.13
CA ALA A 68 -14.33 -10.26 -6.61
C ALA A 68 -14.92 -9.06 -7.37
N LYS A 69 -15.05 -7.94 -6.69
CA LYS A 69 -15.41 -6.65 -7.28
C LYS A 69 -14.17 -5.80 -7.37
N VAL A 70 -13.91 -5.24 -8.53
CA VAL A 70 -12.88 -4.22 -8.75
C VAL A 70 -13.60 -2.89 -8.91
N THR A 71 -13.24 -1.92 -8.11
CA THR A 71 -13.80 -0.57 -8.12
C THR A 71 -12.73 0.41 -8.56
N LEU A 72 -13.04 1.21 -9.58
CA LEU A 72 -12.26 2.37 -9.97
C LEU A 72 -13.02 3.61 -9.50
N ASP A 73 -12.38 4.42 -8.70
CA ASP A 73 -12.91 5.67 -8.17
C ASP A 73 -12.27 6.83 -8.94
N TYR A 74 -13.12 7.69 -9.46
CA TYR A 74 -12.76 8.86 -10.27
C TYR A 74 -13.01 10.17 -9.50
N GLY A 75 -13.00 10.12 -8.18
CA GLY A 75 -13.22 11.27 -7.32
C GLY A 75 -14.62 11.88 -7.54
N LEU A 76 -14.66 13.08 -8.09
CA LEU A 76 -15.94 13.79 -8.31
C LEU A 76 -16.85 13.13 -9.37
N ASP A 77 -16.29 12.34 -10.28
CA ASP A 77 -17.05 11.62 -11.32
C ASP A 77 -17.62 10.29 -10.79
N GLY A 78 -17.33 9.96 -9.54
CA GLY A 78 -17.88 8.82 -8.82
C GLY A 78 -17.14 7.52 -9.08
N GLU A 79 -17.71 6.42 -8.58
CA GLU A 79 -17.12 5.09 -8.65
C GLU A 79 -17.76 4.26 -9.76
N ARG A 80 -16.95 3.44 -10.44
CA ARG A 80 -17.42 2.37 -11.33
C ARG A 80 -16.89 1.04 -10.86
N THR A 81 -17.72 0.01 -10.89
CA THR A 81 -17.37 -1.30 -10.37
C THR A 81 -17.70 -2.39 -11.37
N PHE A 82 -16.76 -3.30 -11.58
CA PHE A 82 -17.03 -4.55 -12.31
C PHE A 82 -16.69 -5.77 -11.47
N SER A 83 -17.28 -6.90 -11.82
CA SER A 83 -17.07 -8.15 -11.10
C SER A 83 -16.30 -9.15 -11.96
N VAL A 84 -15.33 -9.84 -11.34
CA VAL A 84 -14.54 -10.89 -11.97
C VAL A 84 -14.55 -12.15 -11.12
N PRO A 85 -14.34 -13.34 -11.68
CA PRO A 85 -14.15 -14.53 -10.86
C PRO A 85 -12.92 -14.34 -9.95
N THR A 86 -13.03 -14.67 -8.67
CA THR A 86 -11.93 -14.48 -7.70
C THR A 86 -10.62 -15.15 -8.15
N LYS A 87 -10.71 -16.26 -8.88
CA LYS A 87 -9.52 -16.96 -9.41
C LYS A 87 -8.75 -16.21 -10.50
N GLN A 88 -9.39 -15.25 -11.19
CA GLN A 88 -8.78 -14.41 -12.20
C GLN A 88 -8.39 -13.03 -11.68
N LEU A 89 -8.64 -12.73 -10.40
CA LEU A 89 -8.45 -11.40 -9.85
C LEU A 89 -7.05 -10.84 -10.09
N ASP A 90 -6.00 -11.59 -9.74
CA ASP A 90 -4.62 -11.12 -9.89
C ASP A 90 -4.23 -10.95 -11.38
N GLN A 91 -4.74 -11.84 -12.27
CA GLN A 91 -4.54 -11.71 -13.70
C GLN A 91 -5.23 -10.48 -14.30
N VAL A 92 -6.34 -10.04 -13.69
CA VAL A 92 -7.07 -8.83 -14.07
C VAL A 92 -6.39 -7.58 -13.50
N LEU A 93 -6.03 -7.61 -12.22
CA LEU A 93 -5.46 -6.44 -11.53
C LEU A 93 -4.14 -6.00 -12.16
N HIS A 94 -3.29 -6.93 -12.53
CA HIS A 94 -1.99 -6.61 -13.13
C HIS A 94 -2.12 -5.69 -14.35
N PRO A 95 -2.85 -6.02 -15.43
CA PRO A 95 -2.97 -5.13 -16.59
C PRO A 95 -3.85 -3.90 -16.33
N VAL A 96 -4.84 -3.97 -15.43
CA VAL A 96 -5.65 -2.79 -15.04
C VAL A 96 -4.78 -1.76 -14.33
N LEU A 97 -3.97 -2.17 -13.36
CA LEU A 97 -3.02 -1.27 -12.68
C LEU A 97 -1.98 -0.70 -13.64
N ALA A 98 -1.48 -1.52 -14.58
CA ALA A 98 -0.57 -1.02 -15.61
C ALA A 98 -1.20 0.10 -16.45
N GLY A 99 -2.49 -0.04 -16.81
CA GLY A 99 -3.24 0.98 -17.52
C GLY A 99 -3.43 2.26 -16.69
N VAL A 100 -3.81 2.10 -15.41
CA VAL A 100 -3.98 3.23 -14.49
C VAL A 100 -2.66 3.96 -14.26
N PHE A 101 -1.56 3.25 -14.05
CA PHE A 101 -0.24 3.84 -13.83
C PHE A 101 0.22 4.66 -15.05
N ASN A 102 0.00 4.12 -16.24
CA ASN A 102 0.30 4.85 -17.48
C ASN A 102 -0.58 6.10 -17.64
N ALA A 103 -1.89 6.00 -17.39
CA ALA A 103 -2.81 7.12 -17.52
C ALA A 103 -2.56 8.23 -16.49
N ARG A 104 -2.13 7.85 -15.27
CA ARG A 104 -1.78 8.78 -14.18
C ARG A 104 -0.35 9.32 -14.28
N GLY A 105 0.44 8.85 -15.24
CA GLY A 105 1.83 9.28 -15.43
C GLY A 105 2.78 8.79 -14.34
N ILE A 106 2.45 7.67 -13.67
CA ILE A 106 3.33 6.99 -12.70
C ILE A 106 4.42 6.23 -13.44
N THR A 107 4.07 5.59 -14.56
CA THR A 107 5.03 4.98 -15.47
C THR A 107 5.37 5.91 -16.63
N ASP A 108 6.65 5.99 -16.96
CA ASP A 108 7.16 6.79 -18.07
C ASP A 108 6.83 6.17 -19.44
N PRO A 109 6.88 6.95 -20.55
CA PRO A 109 6.71 6.42 -21.88
C PRO A 109 7.72 5.32 -22.22
N GLY A 110 7.23 4.11 -22.44
CA GLY A 110 8.07 2.93 -22.70
C GLY A 110 8.35 2.06 -21.48
N GLU A 111 8.10 2.55 -20.29
CA GLU A 111 8.15 1.77 -19.06
C GLU A 111 7.03 0.72 -19.04
N THR A 112 7.36 -0.47 -18.59
CA THR A 112 6.41 -1.60 -18.57
C THR A 112 6.27 -2.19 -17.18
N VAL A 113 5.03 -2.43 -16.75
CA VAL A 113 4.75 -3.18 -15.54
C VAL A 113 5.08 -4.66 -15.77
N LYS A 114 6.02 -5.20 -15.00
CA LYS A 114 6.50 -6.57 -15.11
C LYS A 114 5.69 -7.52 -14.24
N GLN A 115 5.43 -7.14 -12.99
CA GLN A 115 4.73 -7.98 -12.03
C GLN A 115 3.99 -7.13 -11.00
N THR A 116 2.83 -7.61 -10.56
CA THR A 116 2.07 -7.04 -9.45
C THR A 116 1.89 -8.08 -8.37
N PHE A 117 2.18 -7.73 -7.14
CA PHE A 117 1.96 -8.55 -5.96
C PHE A 117 1.02 -7.83 -5.01
N ARG A 118 0.09 -8.57 -4.40
CA ARG A 118 -0.86 -8.04 -3.44
C ARG A 118 -0.91 -8.93 -2.20
N PHE A 119 -0.63 -8.34 -1.04
CA PHE A 119 -0.57 -9.00 0.25
C PHE A 119 -1.41 -8.22 1.27
N SER A 120 -2.63 -8.65 1.52
CA SER A 120 -3.50 -7.94 2.47
C SER A 120 -3.58 -6.43 2.17
N GLU A 121 -2.86 -5.59 2.90
CA GLU A 121 -2.83 -4.12 2.75
C GLU A 121 -1.58 -3.61 2.01
N LEU A 122 -0.70 -4.50 1.54
CA LEU A 122 0.50 -4.13 0.77
C LEU A 122 0.34 -4.54 -0.68
N THR A 123 0.46 -3.58 -1.58
CA THR A 123 0.58 -3.80 -3.03
C THR A 123 1.96 -3.39 -3.49
N ILE A 124 2.61 -4.25 -4.27
CA ILE A 124 3.92 -4.02 -4.88
C ILE A 124 3.76 -4.17 -6.38
N VAL A 125 4.20 -3.17 -7.12
CA VAL A 125 4.25 -3.19 -8.58
C VAL A 125 5.69 -3.02 -9.02
N VAL A 126 6.21 -4.06 -9.66
CA VAL A 126 7.56 -4.09 -10.23
C VAL A 126 7.44 -3.67 -11.68
N THR A 127 8.13 -2.62 -12.08
CA THR A 127 8.19 -2.15 -13.45
C THR A 127 9.55 -2.44 -14.09
N SER A 128 9.79 -1.97 -15.30
CA SER A 128 11.12 -2.02 -15.93
C SER A 128 12.11 -1.02 -15.33
N ASP A 129 11.62 0.04 -14.64
CA ASP A 129 12.44 1.19 -14.27
C ASP A 129 12.34 1.54 -12.77
N ARG A 130 11.29 1.08 -12.09
CA ARG A 130 11.06 1.36 -10.66
C ARG A 130 10.27 0.28 -9.94
N LEU A 131 10.32 0.33 -8.62
CA LEU A 131 9.43 -0.37 -7.71
C LEU A 131 8.40 0.64 -7.17
N VAL A 132 7.11 0.35 -7.30
CA VAL A 132 6.04 1.10 -6.65
C VAL A 132 5.49 0.29 -5.49
N ARG A 133 5.39 0.92 -4.32
CA ARG A 133 4.85 0.34 -3.07
C ARG A 133 3.67 1.15 -2.61
N HIS A 134 2.54 0.50 -2.40
CA HIS A 134 1.36 1.09 -1.79
C HIS A 134 0.97 0.30 -0.54
N ILE A 135 0.64 1.00 0.55
CA ILE A 135 0.18 0.41 1.81
C ILE A 135 -1.15 1.03 2.17
N GLY A 136 -2.22 0.26 2.07
CA GLY A 136 -3.56 0.75 2.38
C GLY A 136 -4.64 -0.28 2.11
N ALA A 137 -5.89 0.07 2.46
CA ALA A 137 -7.06 -0.74 2.17
C ALA A 137 -7.38 -0.81 0.66
N PRO A 138 -7.22 0.27 -0.15
CA PRO A 138 -7.24 0.17 -1.61
C PRO A 138 -6.07 -0.68 -2.11
N VAL A 139 -6.19 -1.20 -3.33
CA VAL A 139 -5.05 -1.84 -4.01
C VAL A 139 -4.06 -0.79 -4.48
N TRP A 140 -4.56 0.40 -4.81
CA TRP A 140 -3.77 1.56 -5.17
C TRP A 140 -4.57 2.86 -4.95
N ASP A 141 -3.87 3.89 -4.50
CA ASP A 141 -4.31 5.29 -4.44
C ASP A 141 -3.11 6.22 -4.63
N GLU A 142 -3.29 7.53 -4.45
CA GLU A 142 -2.23 8.53 -4.61
C GLU A 142 -1.19 8.54 -3.48
N GLU A 143 -1.42 7.80 -2.38
CA GLU A 143 -0.49 7.66 -1.26
C GLU A 143 0.40 6.43 -1.47
N TYR A 144 1.30 6.49 -2.44
CA TYR A 144 2.26 5.43 -2.75
C TYR A 144 3.71 5.93 -2.61
N GLU A 145 4.63 4.99 -2.55
CA GLU A 145 6.07 5.24 -2.57
C GLU A 145 6.67 4.59 -3.82
N GLU A 146 7.61 5.28 -4.43
CA GLU A 146 8.33 4.75 -5.59
C GLU A 146 9.84 4.79 -5.36
N TYR A 147 10.52 3.81 -5.93
CA TYR A 147 11.96 3.65 -5.84
C TYR A 147 12.48 3.41 -7.26
N HIS A 148 13.11 4.43 -7.84
CA HIS A 148 13.74 4.32 -9.15
C HIS A 148 14.95 3.41 -9.06
N TYR A 149 15.15 2.58 -10.06
CA TYR A 149 16.27 1.64 -10.04
C TYR A 149 17.63 2.33 -10.20
N ASP A 150 17.68 3.54 -10.78
CA ASP A 150 18.90 4.37 -10.81
C ASP A 150 19.48 4.58 -9.40
N ASP A 151 18.60 4.76 -8.41
CA ASP A 151 18.96 5.08 -7.04
C ASP A 151 19.21 3.81 -6.19
N VAL A 152 18.94 2.61 -6.76
CA VAL A 152 19.08 1.33 -6.06
C VAL A 152 20.50 0.83 -6.12
N THR A 153 21.17 0.76 -4.97
CA THR A 153 22.54 0.28 -4.84
C THR A 153 22.66 -1.12 -4.28
N ASP A 154 21.65 -1.61 -3.56
CA ASP A 154 21.60 -2.97 -3.01
C ASP A 154 20.18 -3.48 -2.82
N LEU A 155 20.03 -4.79 -2.88
CA LEU A 155 18.80 -5.52 -2.62
C LEU A 155 19.12 -6.78 -1.82
N ASP A 156 18.45 -6.97 -0.66
CA ASP A 156 18.62 -8.14 0.18
C ASP A 156 17.28 -8.72 0.64
N PHE A 157 17.31 -9.99 1.07
CA PHE A 157 16.12 -10.75 1.48
C PHE A 157 16.42 -11.53 2.75
N GLU A 158 15.90 -11.03 3.87
CA GLU A 158 16.06 -11.62 5.19
C GLU A 158 14.88 -12.58 5.48
N GLU A 159 15.15 -13.87 5.50
CA GLU A 159 14.12 -14.89 5.77
C GLU A 159 13.73 -14.88 7.25
N GLY A 160 12.44 -14.72 7.54
CA GLY A 160 11.86 -14.86 8.87
C GLY A 160 10.99 -16.12 8.99
N SER A 161 10.49 -16.40 10.18
CA SER A 161 9.65 -17.57 10.43
C SER A 161 8.27 -17.52 9.75
N VAL A 162 7.73 -16.33 9.51
CA VAL A 162 6.38 -16.10 8.96
C VAL A 162 6.43 -15.29 7.66
N ALA A 163 7.36 -14.36 7.58
CA ALA A 163 7.50 -13.45 6.44
C ALA A 163 8.98 -13.21 6.15
N THR A 164 9.30 -12.97 4.89
CA THR A 164 10.61 -12.53 4.42
C THR A 164 10.63 -11.00 4.35
N SER A 165 11.63 -10.38 4.94
CA SER A 165 11.87 -8.95 4.78
C SER A 165 12.64 -8.72 3.48
N VAL A 166 12.11 -7.87 2.62
CA VAL A 166 12.82 -7.31 1.48
C VAL A 166 13.46 -6.02 1.94
N VAL A 167 14.76 -5.89 1.72
CA VAL A 167 15.55 -4.71 2.06
C VAL A 167 16.09 -4.14 0.76
N ILE A 168 15.72 -2.91 0.46
CA ILE A 168 16.20 -2.17 -0.72
C ILE A 168 17.02 -0.98 -0.22
N THR A 169 18.22 -0.81 -0.74
CA THR A 169 19.06 0.36 -0.44
C THR A 169 18.95 1.35 -1.59
N VAL A 170 18.43 2.53 -1.27
CA VAL A 170 18.17 3.63 -2.20
C VAL A 170 18.86 4.87 -1.65
N ASP A 171 19.76 5.51 -2.41
CA ASP A 171 20.53 6.67 -1.97
C ASP A 171 21.22 6.47 -0.60
N GLY A 172 21.76 5.28 -0.36
CA GLY A 172 22.39 4.92 0.91
C GLY A 172 21.46 4.71 2.10
N ARG A 173 20.14 4.74 1.90
CA ARG A 173 19.12 4.48 2.91
C ARG A 173 18.46 3.13 2.69
N GLN A 174 18.24 2.40 3.78
CA GLN A 174 17.55 1.11 3.72
C GLN A 174 16.05 1.27 3.94
N GLU A 175 15.29 0.88 2.93
CA GLU A 175 13.84 0.71 3.00
C GLU A 175 13.49 -0.76 3.18
N ARG A 176 12.46 -1.04 3.96
CA ARG A 176 12.09 -2.42 4.31
C ARG A 176 10.60 -2.64 4.20
N PHE A 177 10.22 -3.77 3.61
CA PHE A 177 8.85 -4.27 3.63
C PHE A 177 8.84 -5.79 3.75
N LYS A 178 7.69 -6.34 4.14
CA LYS A 178 7.55 -7.78 4.39
C LYS A 178 6.65 -8.44 3.37
N THR A 179 7.09 -9.59 2.86
CA THR A 179 6.29 -10.43 1.98
C THR A 179 6.04 -11.79 2.64
N PRO A 180 4.87 -12.42 2.44
CA PRO A 180 4.63 -13.78 2.90
C PRO A 180 5.67 -14.76 2.35
N ASN A 181 6.11 -15.73 3.17
CA ASN A 181 7.16 -16.66 2.78
C ASN A 181 6.82 -17.51 1.54
N ASP A 182 5.54 -17.82 1.34
CA ASP A 182 5.05 -18.57 0.18
C ASP A 182 5.18 -17.78 -1.14
N GLN A 183 5.24 -16.45 -1.08
CA GLN A 183 5.41 -15.58 -2.25
C GLN A 183 6.81 -14.93 -2.34
N ALA A 184 7.61 -15.04 -1.28
CA ALA A 184 8.93 -14.40 -1.19
C ALA A 184 9.86 -14.75 -2.36
N ARG A 185 9.80 -16.00 -2.84
CA ARG A 185 10.58 -16.43 -4.00
C ARG A 185 10.17 -15.68 -5.27
N ALA A 186 8.88 -15.56 -5.54
CA ALA A 186 8.38 -14.88 -6.73
C ALA A 186 8.71 -13.38 -6.69
N VAL A 187 8.59 -12.75 -5.51
CA VAL A 187 8.98 -11.35 -5.30
C VAL A 187 10.48 -11.16 -5.54
N ARG A 188 11.32 -12.03 -4.99
CA ARG A 188 12.77 -12.01 -5.21
C ARG A 188 13.11 -12.12 -6.71
N GLU A 189 12.57 -13.12 -7.40
CA GLU A 189 12.83 -13.35 -8.81
C GLU A 189 12.42 -12.13 -9.66
N ALA A 190 11.28 -11.52 -9.37
CA ALA A 190 10.79 -10.34 -10.08
C ALA A 190 11.68 -9.11 -9.83
N LEU A 191 12.00 -8.80 -8.56
CA LEU A 191 12.78 -7.63 -8.20
C LEU A 191 14.23 -7.74 -8.67
N VAL A 192 14.90 -8.86 -8.38
CA VAL A 192 16.27 -9.08 -8.82
C VAL A 192 16.35 -9.02 -10.34
N GLY A 193 15.42 -9.70 -11.05
CA GLY A 193 15.39 -9.68 -12.50
C GLY A 193 15.16 -8.28 -13.08
N ALA A 194 14.30 -7.46 -12.47
CA ALA A 194 14.04 -6.09 -12.94
C ALA A 194 15.25 -5.18 -12.69
N VAL A 195 15.78 -5.16 -11.47
CA VAL A 195 16.93 -4.31 -11.09
C VAL A 195 18.18 -4.69 -11.88
N CYS A 196 18.52 -5.98 -11.96
CA CYS A 196 19.68 -6.43 -12.73
C CYS A 196 19.55 -6.12 -14.23
N THR A 197 18.33 -6.29 -14.78
CA THR A 197 18.07 -5.94 -16.19
C THR A 197 18.24 -4.44 -16.44
N TYR A 198 17.76 -3.60 -15.53
CA TYR A 198 17.86 -2.15 -15.61
C TYR A 198 19.32 -1.69 -15.62
N HIS A 199 20.13 -2.18 -14.69
CA HIS A 199 21.57 -1.84 -14.59
C HIS A 199 22.46 -2.58 -15.60
N GLY A 200 21.92 -3.56 -16.33
CA GLY A 200 22.69 -4.36 -17.28
C GLY A 200 23.72 -5.25 -16.63
N VAL A 201 23.45 -5.75 -15.44
CA VAL A 201 24.29 -6.66 -14.65
C VAL A 201 23.68 -8.05 -14.56
N ASP A 202 24.49 -9.07 -14.31
CA ASP A 202 24.04 -10.46 -14.26
C ASP A 202 23.45 -10.86 -12.90
N ASP A 203 23.94 -10.23 -11.81
CA ASP A 203 23.51 -10.54 -10.43
C ASP A 203 23.68 -9.35 -9.47
N LEU A 204 23.24 -9.53 -8.21
CA LEU A 204 23.31 -8.51 -7.16
C LEU A 204 24.75 -8.22 -6.70
N ASP A 205 25.66 -9.15 -6.81
CA ASP A 205 27.06 -8.93 -6.43
C ASP A 205 27.73 -7.98 -7.43
N GLU A 206 27.39 -8.11 -8.71
CA GLU A 206 27.81 -7.19 -9.75
C GLU A 206 27.16 -5.79 -9.59
N LEU A 207 25.89 -5.74 -9.19
CA LEU A 207 25.21 -4.48 -8.86
C LEU A 207 25.95 -3.73 -7.73
N ARG A 208 26.23 -4.42 -6.62
CA ARG A 208 26.97 -3.85 -5.48
C ARG A 208 28.37 -3.36 -5.87
N ALA A 209 29.05 -4.13 -6.72
CA ALA A 209 30.36 -3.74 -7.23
C ALA A 209 30.32 -2.53 -8.19
N ALA A 210 29.20 -2.35 -8.91
CA ALA A 210 28.98 -1.18 -9.75
C ALA A 210 28.72 0.06 -8.88
N ALA A 211 27.82 -0.05 -7.91
CA ALA A 211 27.49 1.02 -6.96
C ALA A 211 28.75 1.52 -6.20
N ALA A 212 29.54 0.59 -5.66
CA ALA A 212 30.79 0.93 -4.95
C ALA A 212 31.83 1.65 -5.85
N ARG A 213 31.82 1.42 -7.16
CA ARG A 213 32.71 2.14 -8.10
C ARG A 213 32.23 3.56 -8.33
N THR A 214 30.91 3.77 -8.44
CA THR A 214 30.33 5.10 -8.61
C THR A 214 30.61 5.98 -7.39
N GLU A 215 30.41 5.45 -6.17
CA GLU A 215 30.72 6.15 -4.91
C GLU A 215 32.20 6.54 -4.81
N ALA A 216 33.12 5.65 -5.24
CA ALA A 216 34.54 5.95 -5.23
C ALA A 216 34.97 7.01 -6.26
N GLU A 217 34.31 7.09 -7.39
CA GLU A 217 34.55 8.10 -8.42
C GLU A 217 34.01 9.47 -8.00
N ASP A 218 32.91 9.53 -7.27
CA ASP A 218 32.33 10.77 -6.72
C ASP A 218 33.19 11.32 -5.57
N ASP A 219 33.71 10.46 -4.67
CA ASP A 219 34.65 10.86 -3.61
C ASP A 219 35.98 11.43 -4.18
N ASP A 220 36.50 10.82 -5.25
CA ASP A 220 37.71 11.33 -5.92
C ASP A 220 37.48 12.67 -6.65
N ALA A 221 36.24 12.92 -7.10
CA ALA A 221 35.87 14.17 -7.76
C ALA A 221 35.77 15.35 -6.78
N ASP A 222 35.28 15.11 -5.57
CA ASP A 222 35.18 16.11 -4.48
C ASP A 222 36.57 16.46 -3.89
N GLU A 223 37.56 15.54 -3.92
CA GLU A 223 38.93 15.82 -3.44
C GLU A 223 39.73 16.73 -4.40
N VAL A 224 39.35 16.85 -5.68
CA VAL A 224 40.07 17.63 -6.68
C VAL A 224 39.72 19.13 -6.67
N GLU A 225 38.57 19.53 -6.11
CA GLU A 225 38.23 20.96 -5.95
C GLU A 225 38.71 21.61 -4.65
N GLY A 226 39.41 20.87 -3.76
CA GLY A 226 39.82 21.28 -2.41
C GLY A 226 41.29 21.70 -2.26
N ASP A 227 42.11 21.87 -3.30
CA ASP A 227 43.49 22.42 -3.14
C ASP A 227 43.50 23.98 -3.10
N GLY A 228 42.68 24.50 -2.21
CA GLY A 228 42.83 25.84 -1.65
C GLY A 228 43.34 25.72 -0.22
N THR A 229 44.63 25.65 -0.01
CA THR A 229 45.24 25.80 1.31
C THR A 229 44.72 27.06 2.00
N VAL A 230 43.66 26.95 2.78
CA VAL A 230 43.23 27.96 3.75
C VAL A 230 44.25 27.92 4.89
N SER A 231 45.30 28.74 4.77
CA SER A 231 46.17 29.07 5.87
C SER A 231 45.35 29.79 6.94
N PHE A 232 44.96 29.06 7.98
CA PHE A 232 44.43 29.67 9.19
C PHE A 232 45.62 30.46 9.84
N GLY A 233 45.61 31.78 9.59
CA GLY A 233 46.49 32.70 10.25
C GLY A 233 46.34 32.59 11.78
N ASP A 234 47.43 32.86 12.48
CA ASP A 234 47.57 32.87 13.95
C ASP A 234 46.28 33.37 14.63
N GLY A 235 45.67 32.48 15.40
CA GLY A 235 44.51 32.82 16.25
C GLY A 235 44.91 33.83 17.31
N PRO A 236 43.99 34.68 17.76
CA PRO A 236 44.29 35.64 18.86
C PRO A 236 44.66 34.91 20.13
N ASP A 237 45.66 35.51 20.86
CA ASP A 237 46.15 35.02 22.15
C ASP A 237 45.03 34.68 23.13
N PRO A 238 45.17 33.64 23.96
CA PRO A 238 44.16 33.28 24.95
C PRO A 238 44.02 34.40 25.99
N LEU A 239 42.76 34.86 26.17
CA LEU A 239 42.43 35.85 27.20
C LEU A 239 42.74 35.28 28.58
N ASP A 240 43.59 36.01 29.31
CA ASP A 240 43.92 35.82 30.71
C ASP A 240 42.68 36.04 31.60
N THR A 241 42.12 34.92 32.13
CA THR A 241 41.00 34.92 33.06
C THR A 241 41.46 34.87 34.51
N SER A 242 42.37 35.76 34.89
CA SER A 242 42.69 36.01 36.32
C SER A 242 42.02 37.28 36.80
N GLY A 243 40.87 37.09 37.45
CA GLY A 243 40.27 38.10 38.33
C GLY A 243 38.92 38.68 37.91
N VAL A 244 37.86 38.04 38.36
CA VAL A 244 36.70 38.72 38.95
C VAL A 244 35.98 37.73 39.88
N ASP A 245 36.30 37.81 41.17
CA ASP A 245 35.36 37.47 42.23
C ASP A 245 34.28 38.56 42.28
N GLY A 246 33.04 38.09 42.30
CA GLY A 246 31.88 38.98 42.37
C GLY A 246 30.61 38.24 42.67
N ASP A 247 30.37 38.04 44.00
CA ASP A 247 29.07 37.69 44.54
C ASP A 247 27.94 38.52 43.92
N VAL A 248 26.86 37.90 43.52
CA VAL A 248 25.51 38.50 43.61
C VAL A 248 24.48 37.44 43.94
N GLU A 249 23.93 37.64 45.08
CA GLU A 249 22.83 36.89 45.72
C GLU A 249 21.55 36.84 44.91
N ALA A 250 20.78 35.84 45.31
CA ALA A 250 19.40 35.56 45.02
C ALA A 250 18.40 36.72 45.18
N SER A 251 17.37 36.75 44.38
CA SER A 251 15.97 36.85 44.80
C SER A 251 15.04 37.07 43.61
N GLY A 252 13.90 36.45 43.66
CA GLY A 252 12.77 36.85 42.83
C GLY A 252 11.75 35.71 42.61
N GLU A 253 11.01 35.39 43.65
CA GLU A 253 9.71 34.69 43.60
C GLU A 253 8.70 35.48 42.77
N GLY A 254 7.77 34.76 42.16
CA GLY A 254 6.56 35.30 41.53
C GLY A 254 5.87 34.17 40.81
N ASP A 255 5.14 33.37 41.47
CA ASP A 255 3.73 33.38 41.87
C ASP A 255 2.72 33.41 40.71
N ALA A 256 1.95 32.31 40.70
CA ALA A 256 0.54 32.12 40.41
C ALA A 256 -0.01 32.56 39.02
N GLU A 257 -0.72 31.71 38.36
CA GLU A 257 -2.14 31.47 38.60
C GLU A 257 -2.70 30.29 37.79
N ARG A 258 -3.39 29.54 38.53
CA ARG A 258 -4.28 28.44 38.27
C ARG A 258 -5.55 28.96 37.60
N ALA A 259 -5.94 28.44 36.46
CA ALA A 259 -7.31 28.56 35.97
C ALA A 259 -7.88 27.17 35.67
N THR A 260 -8.70 26.74 36.57
CA THR A 260 -9.67 25.64 36.45
C THR A 260 -10.87 26.11 35.63
N ALA A 261 -11.34 25.30 34.71
CA ALA A 261 -12.71 25.29 34.19
C ALA A 261 -13.04 23.87 33.79
N GLU A 262 -13.63 23.12 34.60
CA GLU A 262 -15.04 22.83 34.90
C GLU A 262 -15.88 22.36 33.68
N THR A 263 -16.14 21.10 33.75
CA THR A 263 -17.25 20.27 33.26
C THR A 263 -18.49 20.95 32.68
N ALA A 264 -18.93 20.46 31.52
CA ALA A 264 -20.35 20.42 31.18
C ALA A 264 -20.69 19.19 30.36
N ARG A 265 -21.34 18.23 30.97
CA ARG A 265 -22.14 17.19 30.30
C ARG A 265 -23.50 17.77 29.93
N PRO A 266 -24.09 17.48 28.81
CA PRO A 266 -25.53 17.57 28.63
C PRO A 266 -26.22 16.21 28.78
N ARG A 267 -27.31 16.31 29.45
CA ARG A 267 -28.23 15.26 29.86
C ARG A 267 -28.98 14.64 28.70
N ASN A 268 -29.17 13.34 28.85
CA ASN A 268 -30.20 12.49 28.25
C ASN A 268 -31.59 13.16 28.33
N ARG A 269 -32.32 13.17 27.25
CA ARG A 269 -33.78 13.35 27.24
C ARG A 269 -34.40 12.20 26.49
N ASP A 270 -34.97 11.31 27.31
CA ASP A 270 -36.01 10.39 26.91
C ASP A 270 -37.14 11.17 26.22
N ARG A 271 -37.58 10.63 25.11
CA ARG A 271 -38.89 10.97 24.56
C ARG A 271 -39.54 9.70 24.01
N ASP A 272 -40.38 9.14 24.87
CA ASP A 272 -41.46 8.26 24.50
C ASP A 272 -42.34 8.89 23.44
N VAL A 273 -42.64 8.13 22.39
CA VAL A 273 -43.83 8.37 21.56
C VAL A 273 -44.41 6.99 21.17
N PRO A 274 -45.73 6.80 21.33
CA PRO A 274 -46.37 5.49 21.30
C PRO A 274 -46.66 4.98 19.88
N ALA A 275 -46.84 3.65 19.84
CA ALA A 275 -47.36 2.92 18.70
C ALA A 275 -48.80 3.36 18.37
N ASP A 276 -49.09 3.56 17.07
CA ASP A 276 -50.27 2.96 16.44
C ASP A 276 -50.32 3.24 14.91
N ASP A 277 -50.74 2.25 14.25
CA ASP A 277 -51.56 2.17 13.01
C ASP A 277 -50.87 1.68 11.72
N ARG A 278 -51.19 0.46 11.38
CA ARG A 278 -51.12 -0.13 10.04
C ARG A 278 -52.36 0.34 9.24
N PRO A 279 -52.37 0.34 7.88
CA PRO A 279 -52.07 -0.80 7.02
C PRO A 279 -51.51 -0.46 5.63
N GLY A 280 -50.96 -1.45 4.95
CA GLY A 280 -50.72 -1.33 3.51
C GLY A 280 -49.80 -2.46 3.01
N GLY A 281 -50.37 -3.59 2.67
CA GLY A 281 -49.70 -4.74 2.13
C GLY A 281 -49.09 -4.49 0.74
N PHE A 282 -47.92 -5.00 0.52
CA PHE A 282 -47.43 -5.41 -0.80
C PHE A 282 -47.22 -6.93 -0.74
N GLY A 283 -48.30 -7.64 -1.08
CA GLY A 283 -48.22 -9.01 -1.46
C GLY A 283 -47.80 -9.10 -2.93
N ASP A 284 -47.06 -10.15 -3.20
CA ASP A 284 -46.78 -10.68 -4.52
C ASP A 284 -45.74 -9.98 -5.41
N SER A 285 -44.50 -10.16 -5.05
CA SER A 285 -43.43 -10.29 -6.00
C SER A 285 -42.55 -11.47 -5.55
N GLY A 286 -42.59 -12.55 -6.35
CA GLY A 286 -41.92 -13.82 -6.07
C GLY A 286 -40.42 -13.68 -5.93
N PHE A 287 -39.95 -13.26 -4.77
CA PHE A 287 -38.62 -13.44 -4.29
C PHE A 287 -38.61 -14.71 -3.46
N GLU A 288 -38.20 -15.83 -4.03
CA GLU A 288 -37.75 -16.95 -3.23
C GLU A 288 -36.61 -16.50 -2.36
N SER A 289 -36.86 -16.41 -1.07
CA SER A 289 -35.88 -16.22 -0.01
C SER A 289 -34.80 -17.29 -0.16
N VAL A 290 -33.63 -16.92 -0.63
CA VAL A 290 -32.42 -17.75 -0.57
C VAL A 290 -32.15 -18.02 0.90
N GLY A 291 -32.22 -19.29 1.26
CA GLY A 291 -31.99 -19.99 2.51
C GLY A 291 -31.67 -19.13 3.73
N VAL A 292 -32.48 -19.30 4.75
CA VAL A 292 -32.25 -18.89 6.13
C VAL A 292 -30.78 -19.21 6.45
N VAL A 293 -29.94 -18.19 6.58
CA VAL A 293 -28.65 -18.33 7.23
C VAL A 293 -29.00 -18.75 8.65
N ASP A 294 -28.50 -19.91 9.07
CA ASP A 294 -28.74 -20.46 10.40
C ASP A 294 -28.15 -19.44 11.39
N ASP A 295 -29.01 -18.63 12.01
CA ASP A 295 -28.63 -17.59 12.98
C ASP A 295 -27.82 -18.20 14.15
N ASP A 296 -28.04 -19.48 14.45
CA ASP A 296 -27.28 -20.22 15.46
C ASP A 296 -25.83 -20.48 15.02
N ALA A 297 -25.58 -20.78 13.74
CA ALA A 297 -24.23 -20.99 13.21
C ALA A 297 -23.40 -19.68 13.17
N VAL A 298 -24.05 -18.57 12.84
CA VAL A 298 -23.41 -17.23 12.88
C VAL A 298 -23.12 -16.81 14.31
N ALA A 299 -24.03 -17.12 15.25
CA ALA A 299 -23.82 -16.83 16.66
C ALA A 299 -22.67 -17.65 17.25
N GLU A 300 -22.50 -18.93 16.85
CA GLU A 300 -21.35 -19.76 17.25
C GLU A 300 -20.03 -19.23 16.68
N GLU A 301 -19.98 -18.84 15.41
CA GLU A 301 -18.78 -18.22 14.81
C GLU A 301 -18.40 -16.90 15.48
N LEU A 302 -19.38 -16.05 15.79
CA LEU A 302 -19.13 -14.80 16.53
C LEU A 302 -18.64 -15.05 17.96
N ALA A 303 -19.15 -16.07 18.62
CA ALA A 303 -18.68 -16.47 19.95
C ALA A 303 -17.24 -17.01 19.90
N ALA A 304 -16.91 -17.79 18.88
CA ALA A 304 -15.56 -18.30 18.65
C ALA A 304 -14.55 -17.16 18.34
N LEU A 305 -14.92 -16.20 17.51
CA LEU A 305 -14.13 -15.01 17.23
C LEU A 305 -13.89 -14.15 18.45
N ARG A 306 -14.93 -13.91 19.28
CA ARG A 306 -14.77 -13.18 20.56
C ARG A 306 -13.77 -13.85 21.48
N LYS A 307 -13.85 -15.16 21.61
CA LYS A 307 -12.91 -15.94 22.44
C LYS A 307 -11.48 -15.87 21.91
N LEU A 308 -11.29 -15.82 20.59
CA LEU A 308 -9.98 -15.67 19.98
C LEU A 308 -9.39 -14.27 20.24
N VAL A 309 -10.21 -13.23 20.12
CA VAL A 309 -9.81 -11.84 20.42
C VAL A 309 -9.47 -11.66 21.90
N GLU A 310 -10.25 -12.24 22.82
CA GLU A 310 -9.94 -12.23 24.24
C GLU A 310 -8.60 -12.92 24.53
N ALA A 311 -8.33 -14.07 23.91
CA ALA A 311 -7.06 -14.78 24.08
C ALA A 311 -5.86 -13.98 23.51
N GLN A 312 -6.05 -13.24 22.42
CA GLN A 312 -5.03 -12.34 21.88
C GLN A 312 -4.77 -11.16 22.82
N ASN A 313 -5.80 -10.53 23.36
CA ASN A 313 -5.67 -9.45 24.34
C ASN A 313 -4.92 -9.89 25.59
N GLU A 314 -5.23 -11.06 26.14
CA GLU A 314 -4.49 -11.62 27.28
C GLU A 314 -3.01 -11.90 26.96
N ARG A 315 -2.71 -12.25 25.71
CA ARG A 315 -1.32 -12.43 25.25
C ARG A 315 -0.58 -11.10 25.15
N LEU A 316 -1.22 -10.08 24.62
CA LEU A 316 -0.66 -8.72 24.54
C LEU A 316 -0.39 -8.14 25.93
N GLU A 317 -1.32 -8.27 26.90
CA GLU A 317 -1.12 -7.82 28.26
C GLU A 317 0.04 -8.56 28.97
N ARG A 318 0.23 -9.85 28.66
CA ARG A 318 1.39 -10.59 29.18
C ARG A 318 2.71 -10.10 28.59
N GLN A 319 2.74 -9.80 27.30
CA GLN A 319 3.91 -9.24 26.63
C GLN A 319 4.24 -7.84 27.17
N GLU A 320 3.24 -6.99 27.36
CA GLU A 320 3.41 -5.65 27.92
C GLU A 320 4.01 -5.70 29.34
N ARG A 321 3.48 -6.58 30.20
CA ARG A 321 4.03 -6.79 31.56
C ARG A 321 5.48 -7.27 31.52
N THR A 322 5.82 -8.16 30.57
CA THR A 322 7.20 -8.65 30.41
C THR A 322 8.14 -7.53 29.96
N ILE A 323 7.69 -6.69 29.02
CA ILE A 323 8.47 -5.54 28.54
C ILE A 323 8.67 -4.52 29.67
N GLN A 324 7.65 -4.22 30.45
CA GLN A 324 7.76 -3.33 31.62
C GLN A 324 8.74 -3.86 32.66
N GLN A 325 8.71 -5.16 32.90
CA GLN A 325 9.64 -5.81 33.83
C GLN A 325 11.09 -5.73 33.33
N LEU A 326 11.32 -5.99 32.04
CA LEU A 326 12.66 -5.88 31.44
C LEU A 326 13.18 -4.43 31.46
N ILE A 327 12.31 -3.44 31.22
CA ILE A 327 12.68 -2.03 31.32
C ILE A 327 13.07 -1.67 32.77
N GLU A 328 12.36 -2.17 33.74
CA GLU A 328 12.65 -1.92 35.14
C GLU A 328 13.97 -2.59 35.57
N GLU A 329 14.24 -3.83 35.12
CA GLU A 329 15.52 -4.51 35.35
C GLU A 329 16.69 -3.78 34.69
N LEU A 330 16.52 -3.28 33.48
CA LEU A 330 17.55 -2.47 32.80
C LEU A 330 17.83 -1.13 33.52
N ARG A 331 16.81 -0.54 34.14
CA ARG A 331 16.99 0.69 34.94
C ARG A 331 17.68 0.44 36.28
N GLN A 332 17.50 -0.73 36.88
CA GLN A 332 18.13 -1.08 38.12
C GLN A 332 19.57 -1.63 37.96
N GLY A 333 19.91 -2.10 36.76
CA GLY A 333 21.25 -2.64 36.44
C GLY A 333 22.29 -1.62 36.02
N ARG A 334 22.02 -0.30 36.20
CA ARG A 334 22.96 0.79 35.82
C ARG A 334 23.45 1.55 37.04
#